data_b5c0bdc76e5bbac8225efdbdd810acce
#
_entry.id   b5c0bdc76e5bbac8225efdbdd810acce
#
_cell.length_a   1.000
_cell.length_b   1.000
_cell.length_c   1.000
_cell.angle_alpha   90.00
_cell.angle_beta   90.00
_cell.angle_gamma   90.00
#
_symmetry.space_group_name_H-M   'P 1'
#
loop_
_entity.id
_entity.type
_entity.pdbx_description
1 polymer ?
#
loop_
_entity_poly.entity_id
_entity_poly.type
_entity_poly.pdbx_seq_one_letter_code
_entity_poly.pdbx_strand_id
1 'polypeptide(L)'
;MKKILATVCLFGFGLSSMLPTYASVSVDVTVVVLARPPCXINNDQPIDVNFQDVMTSMVDGVAYQMPIPYTLICTGLASNDLRMMIQGTPTTFDDTAIQVTDRSNMGIRIINNGTPQQVGEWFDFTYSSPTSKPALYAVPVKQSGSTLTEGTFTATGLMVVEYQ
;
A
#
# COMPACT_ATOMS: atom_id res chain seq x y z
N MET A 1 -62.26 -37.65 -78.98
CA MET A 1 -61.64 -36.39 -78.58
C MET A 1 -61.88 -36.27 -77.09
N LYS A 2 -60.92 -36.70 -76.25
CA LYS A 2 -60.97 -36.50 -74.87
C LYS A 2 -59.54 -36.10 -74.40
N LYS A 3 -59.44 -34.90 -73.89
CA LYS A 3 -58.19 -34.40 -73.38
C LYS A 3 -58.05 -34.83 -71.92
N ILE A 4 -57.00 -35.60 -71.70
CA ILE A 4 -56.65 -36.01 -70.32
C ILE A 4 -55.69 -34.96 -69.73
N LEU A 5 -56.10 -34.29 -68.69
CA LEU A 5 -55.29 -33.33 -67.99
C LEU A 5 -54.51 -34.10 -66.90
N ALA A 6 -53.22 -34.17 -67.06
CA ALA A 6 -52.36 -34.80 -66.03
C ALA A 6 -51.92 -33.68 -65.04
N THR A 7 -52.34 -33.84 -63.77
CA THR A 7 -51.96 -32.94 -62.71
C THR A 7 -50.66 -33.44 -62.07
N VAL A 8 -49.58 -32.68 -62.23
CA VAL A 8 -48.29 -33.01 -61.64
C VAL A 8 -48.23 -32.28 -60.24
N CYS A 9 -48.27 -33.11 -59.23
CA CYS A 9 -48.02 -32.57 -57.84
C CYS A 9 -46.51 -32.49 -57.60
N LEU A 10 -45.99 -31.26 -57.58
CA LEU A 10 -44.61 -31.02 -57.18
C LEU A 10 -44.59 -31.01 -55.68
N PHE A 11 -43.97 -32.00 -55.03
CA PHE A 11 -43.63 -31.98 -53.63
C PHE A 11 -42.36 -31.18 -53.46
N GLY A 12 -42.51 -29.94 -53.02
CA GLY A 12 -41.37 -29.11 -52.68
C GLY A 12 -40.80 -29.52 -51.31
N PHE A 13 -39.60 -30.11 -51.32
CA PHE A 13 -38.86 -30.39 -50.11
C PHE A 13 -38.21 -29.02 -49.67
N GLY A 14 -38.85 -28.40 -48.70
CA GLY A 14 -38.25 -27.20 -48.11
C GLY A 14 -37.06 -27.56 -47.21
N LEU A 15 -35.85 -27.31 -47.67
CA LEU A 15 -34.65 -27.37 -46.81
C LEU A 15 -34.68 -26.17 -45.90
N SER A 16 -35.12 -26.39 -44.64
CA SER A 16 -35.01 -25.37 -43.61
C SER A 16 -33.55 -25.30 -43.16
N SER A 17 -32.82 -24.30 -43.67
CA SER A 17 -31.47 -24.03 -43.21
C SER A 17 -31.53 -23.42 -41.80
N MET A 18 -31.17 -24.24 -40.78
CA MET A 18 -30.98 -23.75 -39.44
C MET A 18 -29.69 -22.94 -39.37
N LEU A 19 -29.81 -21.64 -39.30
CA LEU A 19 -28.66 -20.77 -39.12
C LEU A 19 -28.29 -20.79 -37.64
N PRO A 20 -27.00 -21.00 -37.32
CA PRO A 20 -26.57 -20.95 -35.91
C PRO A 20 -26.78 -19.55 -35.35
N THR A 21 -27.52 -19.45 -34.26
CA THR A 21 -27.74 -18.22 -33.55
C THR A 21 -26.57 -18.05 -32.60
N TYR A 22 -25.70 -17.08 -32.86
CA TYR A 22 -24.60 -16.75 -31.96
C TYR A 22 -25.13 -15.79 -30.91
N ALA A 23 -25.13 -16.22 -29.64
CA ALA A 23 -25.44 -15.36 -28.54
C ALA A 23 -24.16 -14.58 -28.16
N SER A 24 -24.18 -13.26 -28.29
CA SER A 24 -23.06 -12.42 -27.85
C SER A 24 -23.28 -12.08 -26.39
N VAL A 25 -22.26 -12.35 -25.56
CA VAL A 25 -22.24 -11.97 -24.15
C VAL A 25 -21.35 -10.77 -24.02
N SER A 26 -21.91 -9.64 -23.57
CA SER A 26 -21.10 -8.46 -23.26
C SER A 26 -20.66 -8.54 -21.80
N VAL A 27 -19.35 -8.41 -21.57
CA VAL A 27 -18.76 -8.35 -20.22
C VAL A 27 -18.28 -6.92 -20.00
N ASP A 28 -18.93 -6.21 -19.09
CA ASP A 28 -18.52 -4.88 -18.72
C ASP A 28 -17.54 -4.98 -17.55
N VAL A 29 -16.30 -4.55 -17.76
CA VAL A 29 -15.27 -4.52 -16.74
C VAL A 29 -15.07 -3.06 -16.34
N THR A 30 -15.41 -2.74 -15.09
CA THR A 30 -15.15 -1.42 -14.54
C THR A 30 -13.81 -1.45 -13.83
N VAL A 31 -12.83 -0.71 -14.35
CA VAL A 31 -11.52 -0.57 -13.73
C VAL A 31 -11.48 0.79 -13.05
N VAL A 32 -11.38 0.79 -11.72
CA VAL A 32 -11.21 2.02 -10.97
C VAL A 32 -9.70 2.26 -10.81
N VAL A 33 -9.20 3.29 -11.48
CA VAL A 33 -7.81 3.71 -11.33
C VAL A 33 -7.75 4.72 -10.20
N LEU A 34 -7.21 4.32 -9.07
CA LEU A 34 -7.00 5.23 -7.94
C LEU A 34 -5.75 6.04 -8.22
N ALA A 35 -5.94 7.31 -8.52
CA ALA A 35 -4.84 8.23 -8.69
C ALA A 35 -4.17 8.47 -7.34
N ARG A 36 -2.84 8.46 -7.34
CA ARG A 36 -2.09 8.85 -6.14
C ARG A 36 -2.24 10.34 -5.91
N PRO A 37 -2.31 10.79 -4.65
CA PRO A 37 -2.35 12.23 -4.41
C PRO A 37 -1.06 12.88 -4.91
N PRO A 38 -1.13 14.07 -5.48
CA PRO A 38 0.06 14.76 -5.98
C PRO A 38 0.83 15.34 -4.78
N CYS A 39 1.52 14.46 -4.11
CA CYS A 39 2.27 14.79 -2.89
C CYS A 39 3.73 14.34 -3.02
N UNK A 40 4.62 15.09 -2.56
CA UNK A 40 5.87 14.82 -2.49
C UNK A 40 6.17 14.66 -1.14
N ILE A 41 6.73 13.64 -0.93
CA ILE A 41 7.32 13.37 0.39
C ILE A 41 8.81 13.69 0.32
N ASN A 42 9.25 14.57 1.16
CA ASN A 42 10.66 14.97 1.28
C ASN A 42 11.29 15.30 -0.07
N ASN A 43 10.50 15.84 -1.00
CA ASN A 43 10.95 16.16 -2.36
C ASN A 43 11.61 14.95 -3.05
N ASP A 44 11.09 13.77 -2.79
CA ASP A 44 11.57 12.48 -3.31
C ASP A 44 13.03 12.17 -2.90
N GLN A 45 13.50 12.79 -1.81
CA GLN A 45 14.83 12.51 -1.26
C GLN A 45 14.70 11.59 -0.04
N PRO A 46 15.73 10.80 0.24
CA PRO A 46 15.72 9.98 1.45
C PRO A 46 15.51 10.80 2.72
N ILE A 47 14.90 10.17 3.70
CA ILE A 47 14.67 10.75 5.01
C ILE A 47 15.62 10.02 5.98
N ASP A 48 16.58 10.74 6.53
CA ASP A 48 17.56 10.14 7.43
C ASP A 48 17.22 10.47 8.88
N VAL A 49 17.16 9.43 9.72
CA VAL A 49 17.04 9.57 11.16
C VAL A 49 18.35 9.06 11.77
N ASN A 50 19.11 9.96 12.36
CA ASN A 50 20.40 9.62 12.93
C ASN A 50 20.29 9.57 14.47
N PHE A 51 20.47 8.38 15.02
CA PHE A 51 20.37 8.17 16.47
C PHE A 51 21.68 8.51 17.21
N GLN A 52 22.75 8.84 16.46
CA GLN A 52 24.07 9.07 17.04
C GLN A 52 24.55 7.82 17.79
N ASP A 53 25.28 7.99 18.89
CA ASP A 53 25.78 6.88 19.68
C ASP A 53 24.68 6.36 20.60
N VAL A 54 24.34 5.09 20.46
CA VAL A 54 23.31 4.43 21.25
C VAL A 54 23.98 3.38 22.15
N MET A 55 23.83 3.54 23.45
CA MET A 55 24.31 2.56 24.41
C MET A 55 23.38 1.33 24.39
N THR A 56 23.91 0.17 24.06
CA THR A 56 23.10 -1.05 23.91
C THR A 56 22.30 -1.40 25.16
N SER A 57 22.88 -1.12 26.35
CA SER A 57 22.23 -1.38 27.62
C SER A 57 21.05 -0.43 27.89
N MET A 58 20.98 0.73 27.21
CA MET A 58 19.96 1.74 27.41
C MET A 58 18.82 1.66 26.40
N VAL A 59 18.84 0.70 25.49
CA VAL A 59 17.76 0.51 24.52
C VAL A 59 16.57 -0.13 25.25
N ASP A 60 15.56 0.69 25.51
CA ASP A 60 14.39 0.28 26.31
C ASP A 60 13.06 0.62 25.63
N GLY A 61 13.10 1.15 24.39
CA GLY A 61 11.90 1.53 23.67
C GLY A 61 11.40 2.95 23.97
N VAL A 62 12.13 3.70 24.79
CA VAL A 62 11.83 5.10 25.14
C VAL A 62 13.05 5.97 24.88
N ALA A 63 14.21 5.54 25.36
CA ALA A 63 15.46 6.28 25.18
C ALA A 63 15.81 6.38 23.70
N TYR A 64 16.44 7.49 23.33
CA TYR A 64 16.91 7.77 21.97
C TYR A 64 15.78 7.98 20.95
N GLN A 65 14.58 8.34 21.38
CA GLN A 65 13.49 8.67 20.46
C GLN A 65 13.86 9.93 19.67
N MET A 66 13.75 9.86 18.33
CA MET A 66 14.09 10.95 17.42
C MET A 66 12.91 11.24 16.50
N PRO A 67 12.67 12.52 16.16
CA PRO A 67 11.65 12.82 15.16
C PRO A 67 12.10 12.32 13.76
N ILE A 68 11.14 11.90 12.95
CA ILE A 68 11.39 11.58 11.54
C ILE A 68 11.21 12.89 10.78
N PRO A 69 12.32 13.49 10.25
CA PRO A 69 12.28 14.86 9.73
C PRO A 69 11.85 14.90 8.25
N TYR A 70 10.60 14.51 7.97
CA TYR A 70 10.11 14.53 6.60
C TYR A 70 9.28 15.79 6.33
N THR A 71 9.18 16.15 5.06
CA THR A 71 8.22 17.14 4.59
C THR A 71 7.14 16.43 3.77
N LEU A 72 5.94 17.01 3.78
CA LEU A 72 4.85 16.53 2.95
C LEU A 72 4.21 17.75 2.31
N ILE A 73 4.29 17.81 0.98
CA ILE A 73 3.75 18.93 0.21
C ILE A 73 2.81 18.36 -0.83
N CYS A 74 1.55 18.71 -0.74
CA CYS A 74 0.52 18.24 -1.66
C CYS A 74 -0.13 19.45 -2.35
N THR A 75 -0.35 19.35 -3.66
CA THR A 75 -0.95 20.44 -4.45
C THR A 75 -2.09 19.88 -5.31
N GLY A 76 -3.18 20.62 -5.40
CA GLY A 76 -4.29 20.22 -6.24
C GLY A 76 -4.96 18.90 -5.83
N LEU A 77 -5.09 18.69 -4.53
CA LEU A 77 -5.73 17.49 -4.01
C LEU A 77 -7.20 17.38 -4.41
N ALA A 78 -7.64 16.19 -4.78
CA ALA A 78 -9.06 15.91 -5.01
C ALA A 78 -9.81 15.74 -3.70
N SER A 79 -9.12 15.30 -2.65
CA SER A 79 -9.63 15.19 -1.28
C SER A 79 -8.49 15.48 -0.31
N ASN A 80 -8.83 16.13 0.79
CA ASN A 80 -7.86 16.35 1.87
C ASN A 80 -7.73 15.14 2.80
N ASP A 81 -8.58 14.13 2.65
CA ASP A 81 -8.55 12.94 3.48
C ASP A 81 -7.57 11.95 2.87
N LEU A 82 -6.45 11.79 3.54
CA LEU A 82 -5.33 10.98 3.10
C LEU A 82 -5.05 9.90 4.13
N ARG A 83 -4.28 8.90 3.71
CA ARG A 83 -3.74 7.89 4.62
C ARG A 83 -2.27 7.66 4.31
N MET A 84 -1.54 7.27 5.32
CA MET A 84 -0.10 7.04 5.21
C MET A 84 0.24 5.66 5.76
N MET A 85 1.28 5.07 5.23
CA MET A 85 1.79 3.77 5.67
C MET A 85 3.30 3.82 5.68
N ILE A 86 3.91 3.21 6.68
CA ILE A 86 5.35 2.98 6.70
C ILE A 86 5.57 1.50 6.42
N GLN A 87 6.11 1.19 5.26
CA GLN A 87 6.41 -0.19 4.85
C GLN A 87 7.81 -0.55 5.29
N GLY A 88 8.02 -1.82 5.62
CA GLY A 88 9.31 -2.35 6.02
C GLY A 88 9.15 -3.79 6.46
N THR A 89 10.24 -4.40 6.90
CA THR A 89 10.20 -5.74 7.47
C THR A 89 10.01 -5.60 8.98
N PRO A 90 8.86 -5.98 9.54
CA PRO A 90 8.69 -5.86 10.98
C PRO A 90 9.56 -6.88 11.72
N THR A 91 9.94 -6.56 12.96
CA THR A 91 10.60 -7.55 13.79
C THR A 91 9.62 -8.65 14.20
N THR A 92 10.15 -9.81 14.58
CA THR A 92 9.32 -10.92 15.03
C THR A 92 8.75 -10.72 16.44
N PHE A 93 9.33 -9.77 17.20
CA PHE A 93 8.93 -9.52 18.59
C PHE A 93 8.10 -8.25 18.78
N ASP A 94 8.00 -7.40 17.73
CA ASP A 94 7.30 -6.11 17.81
C ASP A 94 6.90 -5.69 16.40
N ASP A 95 5.63 -5.83 16.05
CA ASP A 95 5.13 -5.50 14.71
C ASP A 95 5.07 -3.99 14.43
N THR A 96 5.34 -3.17 15.44
CA THR A 96 5.45 -1.71 15.26
C THR A 96 6.89 -1.27 14.95
N ALA A 97 7.84 -2.21 14.90
CA ALA A 97 9.26 -1.90 14.71
C ALA A 97 9.79 -2.53 13.42
N ILE A 98 10.51 -1.72 12.63
CA ILE A 98 11.22 -2.19 11.44
C ILE A 98 12.51 -2.86 11.91
N GLN A 99 12.76 -4.08 11.43
CA GLN A 99 13.93 -4.86 11.83
C GLN A 99 15.22 -4.18 11.36
N VAL A 100 16.19 -4.12 12.28
CA VAL A 100 17.52 -3.64 11.94
C VAL A 100 18.21 -4.69 11.05
N THR A 101 18.91 -4.23 10.02
CA THR A 101 19.61 -5.10 9.10
C THR A 101 20.63 -5.96 9.85
N ASP A 102 20.59 -7.26 9.61
CA ASP A 102 21.48 -8.27 10.21
C ASP A 102 21.37 -8.39 11.74
N ARG A 103 20.28 -7.89 12.34
CA ARG A 103 20.04 -8.01 13.78
C ARG A 103 18.56 -8.31 14.03
N SER A 104 18.23 -9.59 14.18
CA SER A 104 16.84 -10.01 14.38
C SER A 104 16.28 -9.63 15.76
N ASN A 105 17.16 -9.30 16.72
CA ASN A 105 16.77 -8.93 18.09
C ASN A 105 16.69 -7.41 18.30
N MET A 106 16.78 -6.61 17.23
CA MET A 106 16.73 -5.15 17.30
C MET A 106 15.83 -4.59 16.21
N GLY A 107 15.09 -3.54 16.54
CA GLY A 107 14.23 -2.84 15.58
C GLY A 107 14.16 -1.36 15.85
N ILE A 108 13.56 -0.64 14.91
CA ILE A 108 13.26 0.78 15.05
C ILE A 108 11.74 0.91 15.05
N ARG A 109 11.18 1.20 16.22
CA ARG A 109 9.73 1.36 16.39
C ARG A 109 9.30 2.71 15.84
N ILE A 110 8.18 2.71 15.13
CA ILE A 110 7.58 3.93 14.61
C ILE A 110 6.49 4.39 15.59
N ILE A 111 6.54 5.66 15.95
CA ILE A 111 5.54 6.28 16.84
C ILE A 111 4.79 7.34 16.04
N ASN A 112 3.47 7.24 16.02
CA ASN A 112 2.58 8.19 15.34
C ASN A 112 1.76 8.91 16.40
N ASN A 113 1.98 10.21 16.54
CA ASN A 113 1.27 11.04 17.53
C ASN A 113 1.27 10.41 18.93
N GLY A 114 2.43 9.85 19.33
CA GLY A 114 2.61 9.29 20.66
C GLY A 114 2.20 7.83 20.81
N THR A 115 1.70 7.19 19.76
CA THR A 115 1.24 5.79 19.79
C THR A 115 2.07 4.95 18.84
N PRO A 116 2.51 3.74 19.23
CA PRO A 116 3.21 2.86 18.27
C PRO A 116 2.35 2.57 17.04
N GLN A 117 2.98 2.69 15.88
CA GLN A 117 2.33 2.50 14.57
C GLN A 117 2.79 1.18 13.98
N GLN A 118 1.85 0.31 13.66
CA GLN A 118 2.16 -0.99 13.07
C GLN A 118 2.77 -0.81 11.68
N VAL A 119 3.86 -1.52 11.42
CA VAL A 119 4.56 -1.51 10.13
C VAL A 119 3.66 -2.16 9.08
N GLY A 120 3.51 -1.49 7.93
CA GLY A 120 2.69 -2.00 6.86
C GLY A 120 1.20 -1.75 7.00
N GLU A 121 0.77 -1.03 8.03
CA GLU A 121 -0.64 -0.69 8.23
C GLU A 121 -0.90 0.78 7.95
N TRP A 122 -2.06 1.06 7.37
CA TRP A 122 -2.47 2.42 7.03
C TRP A 122 -2.96 3.16 8.27
N PHE A 123 -2.67 4.45 8.34
CA PHE A 123 -3.28 5.36 9.31
C PHE A 123 -3.75 6.62 8.60
N ASP A 124 -4.90 7.11 9.01
CA ASP A 124 -5.62 8.20 8.35
C ASP A 124 -5.20 9.55 8.91
N PHE A 125 -5.22 10.56 8.05
CA PHE A 125 -5.00 11.95 8.47
C PHE A 125 -5.66 12.90 7.48
N THR A 126 -5.90 14.14 7.90
CA THR A 126 -6.45 15.18 7.02
C THR A 126 -5.33 16.18 6.71
N TYR A 127 -5.06 16.38 5.44
CA TYR A 127 -4.04 17.33 4.98
C TYR A 127 -4.68 18.70 4.75
N SER A 128 -4.25 19.71 5.48
CA SER A 128 -4.69 21.08 5.26
C SER A 128 -3.53 22.01 4.90
N SER A 129 -2.32 21.60 5.23
CA SER A 129 -1.09 22.38 4.97
C SER A 129 0.12 21.49 5.21
N PRO A 130 1.32 21.93 4.80
CA PRO A 130 2.53 21.15 5.10
C PRO A 130 2.79 20.90 6.59
N THR A 131 2.19 21.70 7.47
CA THR A 131 2.35 21.51 8.93
C THR A 131 1.31 20.59 9.54
N SER A 132 0.28 20.19 8.77
CA SER A 132 -0.75 19.27 9.28
C SER A 132 -0.39 17.80 9.12
N LYS A 133 0.81 17.50 8.61
CA LYS A 133 1.27 16.13 8.44
C LYS A 133 1.41 15.41 9.78
N PRO A 134 1.24 14.09 9.84
CA PRO A 134 1.42 13.35 11.10
C PRO A 134 2.80 13.54 11.71
N ALA A 135 2.85 13.67 13.03
CA ALA A 135 4.12 13.79 13.76
C ALA A 135 4.65 12.38 14.04
N LEU A 136 5.69 12.01 13.29
CA LEU A 136 6.26 10.68 13.37
C LEU A 136 7.61 10.71 14.10
N TYR A 137 7.84 9.69 14.91
CA TYR A 137 9.09 9.50 15.63
C TYR A 137 9.59 8.08 15.44
N ALA A 138 10.88 7.88 15.61
CA ALA A 138 11.54 6.60 15.57
C ALA A 138 12.27 6.37 16.88
N VAL A 139 12.21 5.14 17.42
CA VAL A 139 12.88 4.82 18.67
C VAL A 139 13.47 3.41 18.58
N PRO A 140 14.74 3.20 19.00
CA PRO A 140 15.33 1.86 19.01
C PRO A 140 14.64 0.99 20.05
N VAL A 141 14.38 -0.27 19.67
CA VAL A 141 13.81 -1.29 20.56
C VAL A 141 14.61 -2.58 20.44
N LYS A 142 14.57 -3.39 21.50
CA LYS A 142 15.20 -4.71 21.45
C LYS A 142 14.25 -5.78 21.98
N GLN A 143 14.49 -6.99 21.56
CA GLN A 143 13.75 -8.14 22.06
C GLN A 143 14.01 -8.29 23.56
N SER A 144 12.96 -8.50 24.32
CA SER A 144 13.05 -8.64 25.76
C SER A 144 14.01 -9.78 26.14
N GLY A 145 14.90 -9.51 27.08
CA GLY A 145 15.87 -10.49 27.56
C GLY A 145 17.08 -10.69 26.67
N SER A 146 17.15 -10.01 25.51
CA SER A 146 18.29 -10.16 24.61
C SER A 146 19.37 -9.13 24.91
N THR A 147 20.60 -9.44 24.47
CA THR A 147 21.75 -8.55 24.51
C THR A 147 22.06 -8.10 23.09
N LEU A 148 22.16 -6.81 22.89
CA LEU A 148 22.48 -6.27 21.57
C LEU A 148 24.00 -6.33 21.33
N THR A 149 24.36 -6.67 20.11
CA THR A 149 25.76 -6.62 19.65
C THR A 149 26.14 -5.19 19.33
N GLU A 150 27.32 -4.78 19.72
CA GLU A 150 27.86 -3.46 19.37
C GLU A 150 28.14 -3.32 17.88
N GLY A 151 28.29 -2.10 17.42
CA GLY A 151 28.60 -1.77 16.04
C GLY A 151 27.48 -0.97 15.39
N THR A 152 27.70 -0.57 14.13
CA THR A 152 26.72 0.21 13.38
C THR A 152 25.43 -0.58 13.16
N PHE A 153 24.32 0.14 13.07
CA PHE A 153 23.04 -0.48 12.76
C PHE A 153 22.24 0.43 11.81
N THR A 154 21.49 -0.19 10.93
CA THR A 154 20.61 0.51 9.99
C THR A 154 19.30 -0.24 9.86
N ALA A 155 18.25 0.52 9.60
CA ALA A 155 16.95 -0.04 9.24
C ALA A 155 16.37 0.82 8.13
N THR A 156 15.61 0.24 7.22
CA THR A 156 15.08 0.96 6.07
C THR A 156 13.58 0.71 5.96
N GLY A 157 12.84 1.79 5.77
CA GLY A 157 11.40 1.73 5.50
C GLY A 157 11.05 2.61 4.33
N LEU A 158 9.85 2.45 3.82
CA LEU A 158 9.31 3.26 2.74
C LEU A 158 8.03 3.94 3.22
N MET A 159 7.97 5.25 3.09
CA MET A 159 6.78 6.03 3.45
C MET A 159 5.88 6.16 2.20
N VAL A 160 4.60 5.83 2.35
CA VAL A 160 3.64 5.86 1.25
C VAL A 160 2.43 6.68 1.69
N VAL A 161 1.91 7.52 0.77
CA VAL A 161 0.70 8.32 1.00
C VAL A 161 -0.28 8.07 -0.13
N GLU A 162 -1.57 7.91 0.22
CA GLU A 162 -2.62 7.79 -0.77
C GLU A 162 -3.93 8.37 -0.25
N TYR A 163 -4.93 8.48 -1.13
CA TYR A 163 -6.28 8.89 -0.72
C TYR A 163 -6.92 7.80 0.12
N GLN A 164 -7.80 8.20 1.08
CA GLN A 164 -8.65 7.26 1.83
C GLN A 164 -9.70 6.61 0.94
#